data_fe0ae3ac28da00fc0feed2af44b60cdd
#
_entry.id   fe0ae3ac28da00fc0feed2af44b60cdd
#
_cell.length_a   1.000
_cell.length_b   1.000
_cell.length_c   1.000
_cell.angle_alpha   90.00
_cell.angle_beta   90.00
_cell.angle_gamma   90.00
#
_symmetry.space_group_name_H-M   'P 1'
#
loop_
_entity.id
_entity.type
_entity.pdbx_description
1 polymer ?
#
loop_
_entity_poly.entity_id
_entity_poly.type
_entity_poly.pdbx_seq_one_letter_code
_entity_poly.pdbx_strand_id
1 'polypeptide(L)'
;MNGVVLNGSASSVTDFSAWMAAQGARVEQALSDWVPASTPAGLGEAMRYAVLDGGKRLRPLLVLAAAEAVQGHAEAALRAACAAELIHAYSLVHDDMPCMDNDVLRRGKPTVHVQFGEATALLAGDALQALAFELLTPEGDAVPAAMQADLCRLLACAAGAHGMAGGQAIDLASVGKPLAEPELRAMHRLKTGALLQGSVRMGAACASDVPTAARKALDNYGAAIGLAFQVVDDILDVTADSAALGKTAGKDAAADKPTYVSLLGLAAAQALADELRAQAHGALDASGLRDVSRLRALADLVVNRKN
;
A
#
# COMPACT_ATOMS: atom_id res chain seq x y z
N MET A 1 -9.51 -48.48 9.12
CA MET A 1 -8.11 -48.13 8.91
C MET A 1 -8.02 -47.12 7.77
N ASN A 2 -7.65 -46.00 8.01
CA ASN A 2 -6.70 -45.12 7.37
C ASN A 2 -7.05 -43.67 7.70
N GLY A 3 -6.32 -43.12 8.67
CA GLY A 3 -6.33 -41.71 8.95
C GLY A 3 -5.64 -40.95 7.81
N VAL A 4 -6.35 -40.02 7.20
CA VAL A 4 -5.77 -39.03 6.31
C VAL A 4 -5.34 -37.85 7.18
N VAL A 5 -4.05 -37.68 7.30
CA VAL A 5 -3.37 -36.60 8.04
C VAL A 5 -3.58 -35.30 7.31
N LEU A 6 -4.25 -34.35 7.96
CA LEU A 6 -4.32 -32.94 7.53
C LEU A 6 -3.02 -32.19 7.93
N ASN A 7 -1.96 -32.38 7.18
CA ASN A 7 -0.68 -31.69 7.40
C ASN A 7 -0.36 -30.54 6.42
N GLY A 8 -1.35 -30.09 5.63
CA GLY A 8 -1.10 -29.07 4.59
C GLY A 8 -1.13 -27.61 5.07
N SER A 9 -1.87 -27.26 6.12
CA SER A 9 -2.12 -25.85 6.45
C SER A 9 -1.01 -25.20 7.30
N ALA A 10 -0.37 -25.92 8.19
CA ALA A 10 0.68 -25.36 9.04
C ALA A 10 1.98 -25.04 8.26
N SER A 11 2.35 -25.89 7.30
CA SER A 11 3.54 -25.68 6.45
C SER A 11 3.40 -24.44 5.54
N SER A 12 2.23 -24.18 5.00
CA SER A 12 2.00 -23.04 4.10
C SER A 12 2.00 -21.68 4.82
N VAL A 13 1.49 -21.64 6.06
CA VAL A 13 1.49 -20.41 6.88
C VAL A 13 2.91 -20.05 7.33
N THR A 14 3.69 -21.03 7.74
CA THR A 14 5.10 -20.82 8.13
C THR A 14 5.93 -20.32 6.94
N ASP A 15 5.70 -20.86 5.74
CA ASP A 15 6.37 -20.45 4.51
C ASP A 15 6.00 -19.01 4.11
N PHE A 16 4.74 -18.62 4.20
CA PHE A 16 4.30 -17.25 3.92
C PHE A 16 4.88 -16.23 4.91
N SER A 17 4.88 -16.53 6.20
CA SER A 17 5.47 -15.63 7.21
C SER A 17 6.98 -15.47 7.02
N ALA A 18 7.69 -16.53 6.68
CA ALA A 18 9.11 -16.48 6.37
C ALA A 18 9.37 -15.64 5.09
N TRP A 19 8.55 -15.81 4.05
CA TRP A 19 8.63 -15.02 2.83
C TRP A 19 8.40 -13.52 3.12
N MET A 20 7.36 -13.16 3.87
CA MET A 20 7.11 -11.77 4.24
C MET A 20 8.28 -11.15 4.99
N ALA A 21 8.85 -11.87 5.96
CA ALA A 21 9.99 -11.40 6.73
C ALA A 21 11.22 -11.19 5.83
N ALA A 22 11.51 -12.13 4.93
CA ALA A 22 12.64 -12.05 4.00
C ALA A 22 12.47 -10.89 3.00
N GLN A 23 11.28 -10.74 2.40
CA GLN A 23 11.02 -9.63 1.48
C GLN A 23 10.98 -8.28 2.19
N GLY A 24 10.41 -8.22 3.40
CA GLY A 24 10.44 -7.03 4.25
C GLY A 24 11.86 -6.57 4.55
N ALA A 25 12.73 -7.48 5.00
CA ALA A 25 14.15 -7.18 5.26
C ALA A 25 14.89 -6.71 3.99
N ARG A 26 14.60 -7.34 2.84
CA ARG A 26 15.18 -6.95 1.54
C ARG A 26 14.76 -5.52 1.14
N VAL A 27 13.50 -5.17 1.33
CA VAL A 27 12.97 -3.83 1.05
C VAL A 27 13.57 -2.79 2.00
N GLU A 28 13.65 -3.09 3.31
CA GLU A 28 14.28 -2.19 4.29
C GLU A 28 15.73 -1.92 3.95
N GLN A 29 16.50 -2.95 3.60
CA GLN A 29 17.89 -2.78 3.19
C GLN A 29 17.99 -1.90 1.93
N ALA A 30 17.19 -2.18 0.91
CA ALA A 30 17.19 -1.40 -0.33
C ALA A 30 16.81 0.08 -0.09
N LEU A 31 15.79 0.34 0.73
CA LEU A 31 15.42 1.71 1.13
C LEU A 31 16.55 2.39 1.90
N SER A 32 17.23 1.67 2.80
CA SER A 32 18.37 2.21 3.54
C SER A 32 19.55 2.57 2.63
N ASP A 33 19.77 1.80 1.56
CA ASP A 33 20.85 2.03 0.61
C ASP A 33 20.49 3.16 -0.38
N TRP A 34 19.25 3.29 -0.78
CA TRP A 34 18.82 4.24 -1.82
C TRP A 34 18.34 5.60 -1.28
N VAL A 35 17.79 5.66 -0.05
CA VAL A 35 17.44 6.94 0.55
C VAL A 35 18.73 7.60 1.11
N PRO A 36 19.17 8.72 0.54
CA PRO A 36 20.47 9.29 0.86
C PRO A 36 20.58 9.72 2.33
N ALA A 37 21.66 9.34 2.98
CA ALA A 37 21.95 9.78 4.36
C ALA A 37 22.54 11.18 4.40
N SER A 38 23.31 11.57 3.37
CA SER A 38 23.97 12.87 3.28
C SER A 38 23.37 13.67 2.13
N THR A 39 22.75 14.79 2.44
CA THR A 39 22.16 15.74 1.50
C THR A 39 22.35 17.17 2.00
N PRO A 40 22.17 18.19 1.13
CA PRO A 40 22.21 19.58 1.58
C PRO A 40 21.25 19.84 2.74
N ALA A 41 21.72 20.61 3.72
CA ALA A 41 20.96 21.07 4.89
C ALA A 41 20.27 19.95 5.72
N GLY A 42 20.79 18.72 5.68
CA GLY A 42 20.24 17.60 6.47
C GLY A 42 18.92 17.01 5.96
N LEU A 43 18.48 17.35 4.75
CA LEU A 43 17.21 16.86 4.19
C LEU A 43 17.12 15.32 4.17
N GLY A 44 18.24 14.62 3.91
CA GLY A 44 18.31 13.16 3.92
C GLY A 44 17.97 12.54 5.27
N GLU A 45 18.27 13.20 6.37
CA GLU A 45 17.89 12.74 7.70
C GLU A 45 16.36 12.71 7.86
N ALA A 46 15.67 13.78 7.43
CA ALA A 46 14.21 13.84 7.46
C ALA A 46 13.56 12.81 6.51
N MET A 47 14.13 12.61 5.30
CA MET A 47 13.69 11.57 4.36
C MET A 47 13.83 10.17 4.97
N ARG A 48 14.97 9.85 5.56
CA ARG A 48 15.22 8.56 6.23
C ARG A 48 14.31 8.36 7.43
N TYR A 49 14.09 9.39 8.24
CA TYR A 49 13.17 9.36 9.36
C TYR A 49 11.73 9.01 8.93
N ALA A 50 11.28 9.53 7.78
CA ALA A 50 9.96 9.26 7.23
C ALA A 50 9.79 7.82 6.71
N VAL A 51 10.86 7.22 6.15
CA VAL A 51 10.79 5.96 5.39
C VAL A 51 11.23 4.77 6.20
N LEU A 52 12.35 4.88 6.92
CA LEU A 52 12.94 3.77 7.68
C LEU A 52 12.24 3.63 9.03
N ASP A 53 12.46 2.56 9.73
CA ASP A 53 11.82 2.22 11.00
C ASP A 53 10.51 1.42 10.89
N GLY A 54 10.43 0.59 9.89
CA GLY A 54 9.42 -0.44 9.83
C GLY A 54 8.09 0.00 9.22
N GLY A 55 7.11 -0.79 9.48
CA GLY A 55 5.80 -0.76 8.86
C GLY A 55 5.50 -2.12 8.23
N LYS A 56 4.23 -2.36 7.90
CA LYS A 56 3.81 -3.66 7.32
C LYS A 56 4.31 -3.88 5.90
N ARG A 57 4.84 -2.85 5.25
CA ARG A 57 5.37 -2.87 3.87
C ARG A 57 4.42 -3.55 2.87
N LEU A 58 3.10 -3.39 3.06
CA LEU A 58 2.10 -4.07 2.26
C LEU A 58 2.22 -3.75 0.76
N ARG A 59 2.48 -2.48 0.40
CA ARG A 59 2.65 -2.06 -1.00
C ARG A 59 3.85 -2.72 -1.65
N PRO A 60 5.04 -2.69 -1.06
CA PRO A 60 6.18 -3.49 -1.50
C PRO A 60 5.88 -4.98 -1.66
N LEU A 61 5.24 -5.60 -0.67
CA LEU A 61 4.90 -7.03 -0.72
C LEU A 61 3.93 -7.36 -1.85
N LEU A 62 2.96 -6.48 -2.16
CA LEU A 62 2.06 -6.64 -3.31
C LEU A 62 2.81 -6.55 -4.65
N VAL A 63 3.76 -5.61 -4.78
CA VAL A 63 4.62 -5.52 -5.98
C VAL A 63 5.41 -6.82 -6.17
N LEU A 64 6.09 -7.26 -5.12
CA LEU A 64 6.98 -8.44 -5.18
C LEU A 64 6.18 -9.72 -5.43
N ALA A 65 5.04 -9.92 -4.75
CA ALA A 65 4.18 -11.08 -4.97
C ALA A 65 3.59 -11.12 -6.39
N ALA A 66 3.18 -9.97 -6.94
CA ALA A 66 2.67 -9.90 -8.31
C ALA A 66 3.78 -10.15 -9.33
N ALA A 67 5.00 -9.63 -9.10
CA ALA A 67 6.15 -9.88 -9.96
C ALA A 67 6.57 -11.36 -9.92
N GLU A 68 6.59 -11.99 -8.75
CA GLU A 68 6.86 -13.44 -8.62
C GLU A 68 5.82 -14.26 -9.38
N ALA A 69 4.53 -13.93 -9.28
CA ALA A 69 3.44 -14.65 -9.96
C ALA A 69 3.58 -14.62 -11.49
N VAL A 70 4.16 -13.56 -12.05
CA VAL A 70 4.41 -13.43 -13.49
C VAL A 70 5.86 -13.76 -13.90
N GLN A 71 6.68 -14.25 -12.96
CA GLN A 71 8.12 -14.50 -13.18
C GLN A 71 8.86 -13.27 -13.69
N GLY A 72 8.54 -12.12 -13.12
CA GLY A 72 9.02 -10.80 -13.53
C GLY A 72 10.50 -10.55 -13.19
N HIS A 73 11.01 -9.46 -13.73
CA HIS A 73 12.38 -8.99 -13.55
C HIS A 73 12.65 -8.57 -12.09
N ALA A 74 13.53 -9.27 -11.39
CA ALA A 74 13.71 -9.15 -9.94
C ALA A 74 14.20 -7.76 -9.48
N GLU A 75 15.11 -7.12 -10.26
CA GLU A 75 15.63 -5.78 -9.96
C GLU A 75 14.54 -4.71 -10.17
N ALA A 76 13.79 -4.79 -11.28
CA ALA A 76 12.68 -3.89 -11.54
C ALA A 76 11.60 -4.01 -10.46
N ALA A 77 11.31 -5.22 -10.01
CA ALA A 77 10.34 -5.48 -8.94
C ALA A 77 10.77 -4.86 -7.60
N LEU A 78 12.05 -4.98 -7.22
CA LEU A 78 12.56 -4.39 -5.99
C LEU A 78 12.50 -2.85 -6.05
N ARG A 79 12.91 -2.26 -7.18
CA ARG A 79 12.83 -0.81 -7.41
C ARG A 79 11.39 -0.31 -7.37
N ALA A 80 10.47 -1.01 -8.03
CA ALA A 80 9.04 -0.70 -8.02
C ALA A 80 8.43 -0.82 -6.60
N ALA A 81 8.85 -1.83 -5.83
CA ALA A 81 8.43 -2.01 -4.45
C ALA A 81 8.88 -0.83 -3.57
N CYS A 82 10.14 -0.43 -3.67
CA CYS A 82 10.66 0.72 -2.92
C CYS A 82 10.02 2.03 -3.40
N ALA A 83 9.83 2.23 -4.70
CA ALA A 83 9.19 3.42 -5.25
C ALA A 83 7.73 3.57 -4.74
N ALA A 84 6.96 2.48 -4.68
CA ALA A 84 5.61 2.50 -4.10
C ALA A 84 5.62 2.87 -2.61
N GLU A 85 6.63 2.43 -1.86
CA GLU A 85 6.76 2.78 -0.44
C GLU A 85 7.21 4.24 -0.25
N LEU A 86 8.10 4.77 -1.10
CA LEU A 86 8.48 6.18 -1.07
C LEU A 86 7.29 7.10 -1.35
N ILE A 87 6.45 6.76 -2.33
CA ILE A 87 5.20 7.46 -2.59
C ILE A 87 4.26 7.42 -1.37
N HIS A 88 4.15 6.25 -0.73
CA HIS A 88 3.36 6.14 0.49
C HIS A 88 3.95 6.98 1.63
N ALA A 89 5.27 6.96 1.83
CA ALA A 89 5.92 7.70 2.89
C ALA A 89 5.74 9.22 2.71
N TYR A 90 5.95 9.75 1.49
CA TYR A 90 5.73 11.17 1.25
C TYR A 90 4.29 11.59 1.51
N SER A 91 3.31 10.76 1.11
CA SER A 91 1.91 11.10 1.36
C SER A 91 1.60 11.20 2.85
N LEU A 92 2.18 10.33 3.68
CA LEU A 92 2.03 10.41 5.13
C LEU A 92 2.70 11.66 5.71
N VAL A 93 3.90 12.04 5.21
CA VAL A 93 4.59 13.26 5.65
C VAL A 93 3.76 14.49 5.38
N HIS A 94 3.15 14.58 4.17
CA HIS A 94 2.31 15.73 3.81
C HIS A 94 0.96 15.70 4.51
N ASP A 95 0.33 14.53 4.65
CA ASP A 95 -0.95 14.38 5.36
C ASP A 95 -0.83 14.82 6.84
N ASP A 96 0.31 14.58 7.48
CA ASP A 96 0.55 14.98 8.88
C ASP A 96 0.75 16.48 9.09
N MET A 97 0.99 17.26 8.03
CA MET A 97 1.29 18.71 8.14
C MET A 97 0.12 19.50 8.72
N PRO A 98 0.37 20.67 9.36
CA PRO A 98 -0.68 21.53 9.95
C PRO A 98 -1.75 22.00 8.96
N CYS A 99 -1.41 22.13 7.67
CA CYS A 99 -2.37 22.47 6.61
C CYS A 99 -3.23 21.30 6.12
N MET A 100 -2.98 20.10 6.64
CA MET A 100 -3.69 18.87 6.31
C MET A 100 -4.36 18.30 7.59
N ASP A 101 -3.96 17.10 8.04
CA ASP A 101 -4.56 16.44 9.23
C ASP A 101 -4.00 16.99 10.56
N ASN A 102 -2.89 17.75 10.54
CA ASN A 102 -2.22 18.32 11.71
C ASN A 102 -1.90 17.26 12.79
N ASP A 103 -1.37 16.11 12.38
CA ASP A 103 -1.02 15.03 13.28
C ASP A 103 0.39 15.23 13.87
N VAL A 104 0.49 15.20 15.19
CA VAL A 104 1.76 15.40 15.89
C VAL A 104 2.52 14.09 16.17
N LEU A 105 1.83 12.94 16.09
CA LEU A 105 2.39 11.62 16.33
C LEU A 105 1.97 10.63 15.24
N ARG A 106 2.92 9.81 14.79
CA ARG A 106 2.69 8.69 13.87
C ARG A 106 3.50 7.48 14.32
N ARG A 107 2.83 6.33 14.52
CA ARG A 107 3.44 5.10 15.03
C ARG A 107 4.21 5.31 16.36
N GLY A 108 3.69 6.18 17.21
CA GLY A 108 4.29 6.51 18.51
C GLY A 108 5.51 7.45 18.46
N LYS A 109 5.90 7.95 17.28
CA LYS A 109 6.99 8.93 17.09
C LYS A 109 6.43 10.30 16.68
N PRO A 110 7.13 11.42 16.97
CA PRO A 110 6.79 12.72 16.40
C PRO A 110 6.71 12.64 14.87
N THR A 111 5.75 13.35 14.28
CA THR A 111 5.66 13.47 12.81
C THR A 111 6.83 14.31 12.28
N VAL A 112 7.12 14.21 10.98
CA VAL A 112 8.30 14.85 10.38
C VAL A 112 8.30 16.36 10.60
N HIS A 113 7.13 17.02 10.48
CA HIS A 113 7.03 18.47 10.69
C HIS A 113 7.26 18.87 12.16
N VAL A 114 6.93 18.03 13.12
CA VAL A 114 7.21 18.25 14.54
C VAL A 114 8.70 18.09 14.83
N GLN A 115 9.33 17.06 14.22
CA GLN A 115 10.73 16.72 14.46
C GLN A 115 11.71 17.67 13.74
N PHE A 116 11.41 18.08 12.50
CA PHE A 116 12.33 18.79 11.61
C PHE A 116 11.81 20.17 11.15
N GLY A 117 10.59 20.53 11.51
CA GLY A 117 9.91 21.75 11.06
C GLY A 117 9.16 21.55 9.74
N GLU A 118 8.15 22.42 9.50
CA GLU A 118 7.21 22.32 8.38
C GLU A 118 7.90 22.41 7.02
N ALA A 119 8.82 23.35 6.84
CA ALA A 119 9.54 23.53 5.57
C ALA A 119 10.36 22.29 5.21
N THR A 120 11.05 21.68 6.20
CA THR A 120 11.82 20.45 5.98
C THR A 120 10.89 19.26 5.68
N ALA A 121 9.75 19.18 6.36
CA ALA A 121 8.76 18.14 6.08
C ALA A 121 8.20 18.22 4.65
N LEU A 122 7.84 19.43 4.19
CA LEU A 122 7.39 19.65 2.83
C LEU A 122 8.44 19.19 1.81
N LEU A 123 9.68 19.68 1.96
CA LEU A 123 10.79 19.33 1.07
C LEU A 123 11.16 17.85 1.13
N ALA A 124 11.07 17.21 2.30
CA ALA A 124 11.30 15.76 2.42
C ALA A 124 10.26 14.94 1.64
N GLY A 125 8.99 15.35 1.69
CA GLY A 125 7.95 14.73 0.88
C GLY A 125 8.21 14.89 -0.62
N ASP A 126 8.55 16.11 -1.09
CA ASP A 126 8.87 16.37 -2.49
C ASP A 126 10.06 15.54 -2.97
N ALA A 127 11.12 15.47 -2.15
CA ALA A 127 12.32 14.71 -2.46
C ALA A 127 12.07 13.19 -2.49
N LEU A 128 11.25 12.67 -1.59
CA LEU A 128 10.84 11.26 -1.60
C LEU A 128 10.03 10.91 -2.85
N GLN A 129 9.13 11.81 -3.29
CA GLN A 129 8.39 11.62 -4.53
C GLN A 129 9.34 11.61 -5.75
N ALA A 130 10.27 12.53 -5.84
CA ALA A 130 11.26 12.58 -6.92
C ALA A 130 12.13 11.31 -6.93
N LEU A 131 12.64 10.88 -5.76
CA LEU A 131 13.43 9.67 -5.61
C LEU A 131 12.67 8.41 -6.05
N ALA A 132 11.36 8.35 -5.82
CA ALA A 132 10.54 7.22 -6.27
C ALA A 132 10.62 7.02 -7.80
N PHE A 133 10.61 8.09 -8.59
CA PHE A 133 10.77 8.02 -10.05
C PHE A 133 12.21 7.76 -10.47
N GLU A 134 13.18 8.32 -9.76
CA GLU A 134 14.60 8.04 -9.98
C GLU A 134 14.91 6.55 -9.81
N LEU A 135 14.36 5.90 -8.79
CA LEU A 135 14.53 4.45 -8.59
C LEU A 135 13.97 3.62 -9.74
N LEU A 136 12.91 4.08 -10.41
CA LEU A 136 12.31 3.36 -11.55
C LEU A 136 13.09 3.52 -12.85
N THR A 137 14.01 4.49 -12.91
CA THR A 137 14.78 4.84 -14.10
C THR A 137 16.30 4.73 -13.85
N PRO A 138 16.82 3.55 -13.42
CA PRO A 138 18.23 3.40 -13.17
C PRO A 138 19.05 3.63 -14.43
N GLU A 139 20.26 4.18 -14.27
CA GLU A 139 21.23 4.27 -15.36
C GLU A 139 21.68 2.88 -15.83
N GLY A 140 22.08 2.78 -17.09
CA GLY A 140 22.55 1.54 -17.70
C GLY A 140 21.43 0.56 -18.05
N ASP A 141 21.79 -0.72 -18.25
CA ASP A 141 20.92 -1.76 -18.80
C ASP A 141 20.31 -2.69 -17.73
N ALA A 142 20.40 -2.32 -16.45
CA ALA A 142 19.89 -3.16 -15.35
C ALA A 142 18.38 -3.41 -15.44
N VAL A 143 17.61 -2.45 -15.98
CA VAL A 143 16.17 -2.58 -16.23
C VAL A 143 15.88 -2.12 -17.65
N PRO A 144 15.15 -2.89 -18.48
CA PRO A 144 14.81 -2.47 -19.85
C PRO A 144 14.08 -1.14 -19.90
N ALA A 145 14.46 -0.23 -20.81
CA ALA A 145 13.90 1.14 -20.91
C ALA A 145 12.38 1.16 -21.08
N ALA A 146 11.80 0.23 -21.84
CA ALA A 146 10.34 0.12 -21.97
C ALA A 146 9.66 -0.22 -20.63
N MET A 147 10.28 -1.08 -19.82
CA MET A 147 9.79 -1.42 -18.49
C MET A 147 9.90 -0.23 -17.52
N GLN A 148 11.01 0.53 -17.57
CA GLN A 148 11.17 1.76 -16.79
C GLN A 148 10.04 2.76 -17.10
N ALA A 149 9.77 3.00 -18.39
CA ALA A 149 8.69 3.90 -18.81
C ALA A 149 7.31 3.45 -18.34
N ASP A 150 7.00 2.14 -18.44
CA ASP A 150 5.73 1.58 -17.96
C ASP A 150 5.59 1.70 -16.44
N LEU A 151 6.62 1.39 -15.68
CA LEU A 151 6.61 1.51 -14.22
C LEU A 151 6.41 2.97 -13.77
N CYS A 152 7.13 3.91 -14.38
CA CYS A 152 6.94 5.35 -14.11
C CYS A 152 5.50 5.79 -14.41
N ARG A 153 4.94 5.39 -15.56
CA ARG A 153 3.58 5.73 -15.93
C ARG A 153 2.55 5.15 -14.95
N LEU A 154 2.73 3.89 -14.54
CA LEU A 154 1.83 3.23 -13.58
C LEU A 154 1.87 3.92 -12.20
N LEU A 155 3.07 4.26 -11.72
CA LEU A 155 3.23 4.97 -10.44
C LEU A 155 2.63 6.37 -10.50
N ALA A 156 2.88 7.13 -11.58
CA ALA A 156 2.33 8.46 -11.78
C ALA A 156 0.80 8.46 -11.80
N CYS A 157 0.18 7.48 -12.49
CA CYS A 157 -1.27 7.32 -12.49
C CYS A 157 -1.82 6.97 -11.09
N ALA A 158 -1.13 6.09 -10.35
CA ALA A 158 -1.56 5.67 -9.01
C ALA A 158 -1.43 6.79 -7.97
N ALA A 159 -0.41 7.63 -8.07
CA ALA A 159 -0.13 8.71 -7.12
C ALA A 159 -0.83 10.04 -7.46
N GLY A 160 -1.10 10.29 -8.75
CA GLY A 160 -1.51 11.59 -9.30
C GLY A 160 -2.96 11.99 -9.08
N ALA A 161 -3.42 12.97 -9.88
CA ALA A 161 -4.75 13.59 -9.78
C ALA A 161 -5.92 12.62 -9.98
N HIS A 162 -5.73 11.53 -10.75
CA HIS A 162 -6.71 10.46 -10.93
C HIS A 162 -6.41 9.22 -10.04
N GLY A 163 -5.56 9.38 -9.04
CA GLY A 163 -5.15 8.39 -8.07
C GLY A 163 -5.18 8.98 -6.65
N MET A 164 -4.14 8.68 -5.88
CA MET A 164 -4.04 8.99 -4.46
C MET A 164 -4.23 10.48 -4.16
N ALA A 165 -3.57 11.39 -4.89
CA ALA A 165 -3.70 12.82 -4.67
C ALA A 165 -5.12 13.33 -4.96
N GLY A 166 -5.78 12.82 -6.01
CA GLY A 166 -7.18 13.13 -6.29
C GLY A 166 -8.12 12.63 -5.22
N GLY A 167 -7.87 11.43 -4.67
CA GLY A 167 -8.63 10.88 -3.54
C GLY A 167 -8.47 11.71 -2.27
N GLN A 168 -7.25 12.18 -1.98
CA GLN A 168 -6.99 13.09 -0.86
C GLN A 168 -7.71 14.44 -1.03
N ALA A 169 -7.74 14.98 -2.25
CA ALA A 169 -8.48 16.23 -2.52
C ALA A 169 -10.00 16.07 -2.30
N ILE A 170 -10.57 14.92 -2.66
CA ILE A 170 -11.98 14.61 -2.38
C ILE A 170 -12.20 14.49 -0.87
N ASP A 171 -11.32 13.80 -0.14
CA ASP A 171 -11.42 13.64 1.31
C ASP A 171 -11.45 15.00 2.02
N LEU A 172 -10.50 15.88 1.72
CA LEU A 172 -10.45 17.24 2.27
C LEU A 172 -11.70 18.07 1.91
N ALA A 173 -12.18 18.00 0.67
CA ALA A 173 -13.37 18.72 0.23
C ALA A 173 -14.66 18.21 0.85
N SER A 174 -14.64 17.01 1.46
CA SER A 174 -15.77 16.32 2.07
C SER A 174 -15.83 16.48 3.59
N VAL A 175 -14.86 17.14 4.22
CA VAL A 175 -14.87 17.40 5.67
C VAL A 175 -16.14 18.17 6.05
N GLY A 176 -16.90 17.66 7.02
CA GLY A 176 -18.17 18.23 7.49
C GLY A 176 -19.34 18.07 6.49
N LYS A 177 -19.22 17.25 5.46
CA LYS A 177 -20.30 16.95 4.51
C LYS A 177 -20.64 15.47 4.53
N PRO A 178 -21.91 15.07 4.55
CA PRO A 178 -22.28 13.67 4.40
C PRO A 178 -21.92 13.19 2.99
N LEU A 179 -21.26 12.03 2.88
CA LEU A 179 -21.05 11.32 1.62
C LEU A 179 -22.03 10.15 1.52
N ALA A 180 -22.61 9.95 0.34
CA ALA A 180 -23.32 8.71 0.04
C ALA A 180 -22.30 7.57 -0.18
N GLU A 181 -22.73 6.31 0.01
CA GLU A 181 -21.85 5.14 -0.13
C GLU A 181 -21.08 5.09 -1.47
N PRO A 182 -21.66 5.39 -2.65
CA PRO A 182 -20.90 5.42 -3.90
C PRO A 182 -19.80 6.48 -3.93
N GLU A 183 -20.01 7.64 -3.29
CA GLU A 183 -19.03 8.72 -3.21
C GLU A 183 -17.89 8.36 -2.26
N LEU A 184 -18.21 7.78 -1.10
CA LEU A 184 -17.24 7.24 -0.15
C LEU A 184 -16.38 6.16 -0.82
N ARG A 185 -17.00 5.22 -1.52
CA ARG A 185 -16.31 4.17 -2.28
C ARG A 185 -15.38 4.76 -3.35
N ALA A 186 -15.81 5.78 -4.08
CA ALA A 186 -15.00 6.45 -5.09
C ALA A 186 -13.78 7.16 -4.47
N MET A 187 -13.96 7.87 -3.37
CA MET A 187 -12.89 8.51 -2.61
C MET A 187 -11.85 7.51 -2.12
N HIS A 188 -12.28 6.44 -1.43
CA HIS A 188 -11.36 5.41 -0.91
C HIS A 188 -10.65 4.63 -2.00
N ARG A 189 -11.34 4.38 -3.14
CA ARG A 189 -10.71 3.75 -4.30
C ARG A 189 -9.54 4.57 -4.83
N LEU A 190 -9.63 5.91 -4.77
CA LEU A 190 -8.57 6.80 -5.22
C LEU A 190 -7.53 7.01 -4.13
N LYS A 191 -7.90 7.47 -2.93
CA LYS A 191 -6.99 7.85 -1.85
C LYS A 191 -6.08 6.69 -1.42
N THR A 192 -6.64 5.52 -1.22
CA THR A 192 -5.92 4.35 -0.70
C THR A 192 -5.79 3.25 -1.76
N GLY A 193 -6.90 2.95 -2.46
CA GLY A 193 -6.99 1.84 -3.40
C GLY A 193 -6.10 1.99 -4.61
N ALA A 194 -5.94 3.20 -5.15
CA ALA A 194 -5.16 3.43 -6.37
C ALA A 194 -3.69 3.03 -6.23
N LEU A 195 -3.06 3.33 -5.08
CA LEU A 195 -1.65 2.96 -4.86
C LEU A 195 -1.50 1.46 -4.56
N LEU A 196 -2.45 0.82 -3.88
CA LEU A 196 -2.45 -0.64 -3.67
C LEU A 196 -2.65 -1.39 -4.98
N GLN A 197 -3.64 -1.00 -5.80
CA GLN A 197 -3.86 -1.55 -7.13
C GLN A 197 -2.66 -1.26 -8.05
N GLY A 198 -2.11 -0.05 -7.99
CA GLY A 198 -0.90 0.36 -8.70
C GLY A 198 0.30 -0.51 -8.37
N SER A 199 0.46 -0.89 -7.09
CA SER A 199 1.51 -1.81 -6.65
C SER A 199 1.40 -3.17 -7.34
N VAL A 200 0.19 -3.75 -7.43
CA VAL A 200 -0.04 -5.01 -8.15
C VAL A 200 0.25 -4.87 -9.65
N ARG A 201 -0.22 -3.76 -10.26
CA ARG A 201 0.02 -3.45 -11.68
C ARG A 201 1.51 -3.31 -11.99
N MET A 202 2.27 -2.62 -11.13
CA MET A 202 3.73 -2.46 -11.29
C MET A 202 4.43 -3.81 -11.16
N GLY A 203 4.06 -4.66 -10.22
CA GLY A 203 4.58 -6.02 -10.13
C GLY A 203 4.32 -6.82 -11.40
N ALA A 204 3.10 -6.77 -11.94
CA ALA A 204 2.75 -7.41 -13.20
C ALA A 204 3.52 -6.82 -14.41
N ALA A 205 3.87 -5.53 -14.39
CA ALA A 205 4.63 -4.88 -15.45
C ALA A 205 6.13 -5.22 -15.42
N CYS A 206 6.62 -5.89 -14.38
CA CYS A 206 8.00 -6.41 -14.33
C CYS A 206 8.24 -7.61 -15.27
N ALA A 207 7.24 -8.09 -16.01
CA ALA A 207 7.38 -9.08 -17.05
C ALA A 207 6.79 -8.58 -18.38
N SER A 208 7.48 -8.86 -19.50
CA SER A 208 7.08 -8.40 -20.83
C SER A 208 5.86 -9.16 -21.37
N ASP A 209 5.81 -10.47 -21.18
CA ASP A 209 4.88 -11.38 -21.86
C ASP A 209 3.74 -11.88 -20.97
N VAL A 210 3.19 -10.99 -20.12
CA VAL A 210 2.03 -11.35 -19.30
C VAL A 210 0.77 -11.36 -20.16
N PRO A 211 0.00 -12.46 -20.21
CA PRO A 211 -1.25 -12.52 -20.96
C PRO A 211 -2.24 -11.43 -20.51
N THR A 212 -2.99 -10.86 -21.45
CA THR A 212 -3.98 -9.82 -21.16
C THR A 212 -5.01 -10.26 -20.11
N ALA A 213 -5.43 -11.53 -20.15
CA ALA A 213 -6.33 -12.09 -19.15
C ALA A 213 -5.72 -12.08 -17.74
N ALA A 214 -4.44 -12.44 -17.61
CA ALA A 214 -3.72 -12.41 -16.33
C ALA A 214 -3.53 -10.97 -15.82
N ARG A 215 -3.19 -10.02 -16.70
CA ARG A 215 -3.11 -8.59 -16.34
C ARG A 215 -4.44 -8.06 -15.81
N LYS A 216 -5.55 -8.38 -16.49
CA LYS A 216 -6.90 -8.00 -16.04
C LYS A 216 -7.28 -8.65 -14.72
N ALA A 217 -6.92 -9.91 -14.51
CA ALA A 217 -7.17 -10.63 -13.25
C ALA A 217 -6.40 -10.01 -12.08
N LEU A 218 -5.11 -9.71 -12.27
CA LEU A 218 -4.29 -9.01 -11.28
C LEU A 218 -4.81 -7.59 -11.00
N ASP A 219 -5.33 -6.91 -12.01
CA ASP A 219 -5.96 -5.60 -11.85
C ASP A 219 -7.23 -5.66 -10.99
N ASN A 220 -8.10 -6.64 -11.25
CA ASN A 220 -9.31 -6.89 -10.45
C ASN A 220 -8.95 -7.28 -9.00
N TYR A 221 -7.92 -8.13 -8.82
CA TYR A 221 -7.38 -8.47 -7.51
C TYR A 221 -6.94 -7.20 -6.75
N GLY A 222 -6.13 -6.36 -7.38
CA GLY A 222 -5.63 -5.13 -6.78
C GLY A 222 -6.75 -4.16 -6.39
N ALA A 223 -7.80 -4.05 -7.21
CA ALA A 223 -8.97 -3.23 -6.93
C ALA A 223 -9.76 -3.75 -5.71
N ALA A 224 -9.98 -5.07 -5.63
CA ALA A 224 -10.67 -5.69 -4.50
C ALA A 224 -9.89 -5.51 -3.19
N ILE A 225 -8.57 -5.75 -3.20
CA ILE A 225 -7.71 -5.57 -2.01
C ILE A 225 -7.60 -4.11 -1.58
N GLY A 226 -7.54 -3.18 -2.54
CA GLY A 226 -7.50 -1.75 -2.24
C GLY A 226 -8.73 -1.28 -1.48
N LEU A 227 -9.91 -1.75 -1.88
CA LEU A 227 -11.16 -1.44 -1.18
C LEU A 227 -11.27 -2.20 0.15
N ALA A 228 -10.94 -3.49 0.18
CA ALA A 228 -10.97 -4.29 1.41
C ALA A 228 -10.07 -3.69 2.49
N PHE A 229 -8.91 -3.15 2.11
CA PHE A 229 -8.00 -2.49 3.04
C PHE A 229 -8.70 -1.34 3.78
N GLN A 230 -9.45 -0.50 3.09
CA GLN A 230 -10.14 0.63 3.70
C GLN A 230 -11.34 0.19 4.55
N VAL A 231 -12.14 -0.76 4.05
CA VAL A 231 -13.26 -1.32 4.83
C VAL A 231 -12.78 -1.90 6.17
N VAL A 232 -11.65 -2.61 6.15
CA VAL A 232 -11.05 -3.17 7.36
C VAL A 232 -10.44 -2.09 8.25
N ASP A 233 -9.86 -1.01 7.70
CA ASP A 233 -9.41 0.13 8.50
C ASP A 233 -10.57 0.76 9.28
N ASP A 234 -11.71 0.98 8.64
CA ASP A 234 -12.91 1.53 9.26
C ASP A 234 -13.48 0.58 10.36
N ILE A 235 -13.42 -0.73 10.13
CA ILE A 235 -13.81 -1.73 11.13
C ILE A 235 -12.87 -1.67 12.35
N LEU A 236 -11.57 -1.61 12.12
CA LEU A 236 -10.56 -1.57 13.18
C LEU A 236 -10.65 -0.27 13.99
N ASP A 237 -10.98 0.86 13.38
CA ASP A 237 -11.12 2.15 14.09
C ASP A 237 -12.21 2.10 15.17
N VAL A 238 -13.25 1.29 14.97
CA VAL A 238 -14.36 1.14 15.94
C VAL A 238 -14.24 -0.10 16.84
N THR A 239 -13.40 -1.09 16.51
CA THR A 239 -13.32 -2.37 17.23
C THR A 239 -12.04 -2.57 18.01
N ALA A 240 -10.95 -1.90 17.64
CA ALA A 240 -9.64 -2.08 18.26
C ALA A 240 -9.35 -1.03 19.32
N ASP A 241 -8.62 -1.42 20.37
CA ASP A 241 -8.15 -0.49 21.40
C ASP A 241 -7.06 0.45 20.84
N SER A 242 -7.03 1.70 21.31
CA SER A 242 -6.05 2.72 20.89
C SER A 242 -4.60 2.25 20.99
N ALA A 243 -4.27 1.42 21.99
CA ALA A 243 -2.93 0.84 22.15
C ALA A 243 -2.55 -0.12 21.03
N ALA A 244 -3.53 -0.86 20.46
CA ALA A 244 -3.29 -1.80 19.36
C ALA A 244 -3.16 -1.09 18.01
N LEU A 245 -3.83 0.05 17.84
CA LEU A 245 -3.83 0.83 16.59
C LEU A 245 -2.56 1.69 16.40
N GLY A 246 -1.83 2.01 17.48
CA GLY A 246 -0.72 2.97 17.44
C GLY A 246 -1.13 4.40 17.08
N LYS A 247 -2.44 4.68 17.04
CA LYS A 247 -3.09 5.99 16.87
C LYS A 247 -4.32 6.06 17.78
N THR A 248 -4.89 7.23 17.99
CA THR A 248 -6.13 7.40 18.76
C THR A 248 -7.27 6.68 18.05
N ALA A 249 -7.91 5.72 18.70
CA ALA A 249 -9.13 5.06 18.19
C ALA A 249 -10.31 6.05 18.17
N GLY A 250 -11.24 5.85 17.22
CA GLY A 250 -12.42 6.71 17.08
C GLY A 250 -12.11 8.10 16.50
N LYS A 251 -10.96 8.30 15.89
CA LYS A 251 -10.54 9.57 15.30
C LYS A 251 -11.47 10.01 14.15
N ASP A 252 -11.90 9.05 13.34
CA ASP A 252 -12.82 9.31 12.23
C ASP A 252 -14.22 9.72 12.73
N ALA A 253 -14.71 9.09 13.79
CA ALA A 253 -15.97 9.50 14.43
C ALA A 253 -15.87 10.88 15.11
N ALA A 254 -14.73 11.21 15.74
CA ALA A 254 -14.49 12.52 16.34
C ALA A 254 -14.34 13.64 15.30
N ALA A 255 -13.94 13.28 14.06
CA ALA A 255 -13.79 14.21 12.94
C ALA A 255 -15.04 14.27 12.02
N ASP A 256 -16.15 13.62 12.38
CA ASP A 256 -17.36 13.51 11.54
C ASP A 256 -17.08 12.98 10.12
N LYS A 257 -16.07 12.09 9.98
CA LYS A 257 -15.72 11.47 8.70
C LYS A 257 -16.66 10.31 8.41
N PRO A 258 -17.26 10.23 7.21
CA PRO A 258 -18.08 9.08 6.83
C PRO A 258 -17.20 7.84 6.67
N THR A 259 -17.62 6.72 7.26
CA THR A 259 -16.94 5.41 7.19
C THR A 259 -17.91 4.34 6.71
N TYR A 260 -17.41 3.19 6.23
CA TYR A 260 -18.27 2.05 5.90
C TYR A 260 -19.08 1.57 7.11
N VAL A 261 -18.50 1.63 8.31
CA VAL A 261 -19.21 1.22 9.53
C VAL A 261 -20.32 2.21 9.89
N SER A 262 -20.11 3.52 9.73
CA SER A 262 -21.16 4.53 9.99
C SER A 262 -22.32 4.46 9.00
N LEU A 263 -22.04 4.09 7.73
CA LEU A 263 -23.05 4.01 6.67
C LEU A 263 -23.79 2.67 6.63
N LEU A 264 -23.10 1.55 6.81
CA LEU A 264 -23.64 0.20 6.60
C LEU A 264 -23.92 -0.53 7.93
N GLY A 265 -23.28 -0.11 9.01
CA GLY A 265 -23.17 -0.86 10.26
C GLY A 265 -22.04 -1.90 10.23
N LEU A 266 -21.56 -2.27 11.43
CA LEU A 266 -20.39 -3.13 11.60
C LEU A 266 -20.55 -4.50 10.91
N ALA A 267 -21.70 -5.16 11.08
CA ALA A 267 -21.92 -6.49 10.50
C ALA A 267 -21.90 -6.48 8.96
N ALA A 268 -22.49 -5.45 8.32
CA ALA A 268 -22.48 -5.31 6.87
C ALA A 268 -21.09 -4.92 6.35
N ALA A 269 -20.33 -4.11 7.08
CA ALA A 269 -18.94 -3.81 6.74
C ALA A 269 -18.06 -5.06 6.80
N GLN A 270 -18.23 -5.92 7.80
CA GLN A 270 -17.53 -7.22 7.89
C GLN A 270 -17.89 -8.14 6.71
N ALA A 271 -19.19 -8.25 6.38
CA ALA A 271 -19.62 -9.03 5.21
C ALA A 271 -19.04 -8.49 3.90
N LEU A 272 -18.95 -7.17 3.73
CA LEU A 272 -18.32 -6.54 2.58
C LEU A 272 -16.82 -6.86 2.49
N ALA A 273 -16.10 -6.86 3.62
CA ALA A 273 -14.69 -7.24 3.65
C ALA A 273 -14.49 -8.71 3.21
N ASP A 274 -15.33 -9.63 3.66
CA ASP A 274 -15.31 -11.03 3.26
C ASP A 274 -15.65 -11.22 1.77
N GLU A 275 -16.64 -10.48 1.25
CA GLU A 275 -16.99 -10.48 -0.17
C GLU A 275 -15.82 -9.99 -1.03
N LEU A 276 -15.16 -8.91 -0.65
CA LEU A 276 -13.99 -8.36 -1.37
C LEU A 276 -12.81 -9.36 -1.35
N ARG A 277 -12.60 -10.08 -0.25
CA ARG A 277 -11.64 -11.17 -0.20
C ARG A 277 -12.00 -12.28 -1.19
N ALA A 278 -13.26 -12.70 -1.23
CA ALA A 278 -13.72 -13.71 -2.18
C ALA A 278 -13.57 -13.24 -3.64
N GLN A 279 -13.86 -11.97 -3.93
CA GLN A 279 -13.62 -11.37 -5.26
C GLN A 279 -12.13 -11.39 -5.63
N ALA A 280 -11.22 -11.05 -4.68
CA ALA A 280 -9.78 -11.11 -4.89
C ALA A 280 -9.32 -12.55 -5.21
N HIS A 281 -9.79 -13.54 -4.45
CA HIS A 281 -9.47 -14.96 -4.70
C HIS A 281 -10.01 -15.42 -6.06
N GLY A 282 -11.25 -15.08 -6.39
CA GLY A 282 -11.85 -15.43 -7.70
C GLY A 282 -11.10 -14.80 -8.88
N ALA A 283 -10.60 -13.57 -8.72
CA ALA A 283 -9.76 -12.93 -9.72
C ALA A 283 -8.44 -13.71 -9.94
N LEU A 284 -7.80 -14.16 -8.86
CA LEU A 284 -6.59 -14.98 -8.95
C LEU A 284 -6.84 -16.33 -9.60
N ASP A 285 -7.97 -16.99 -9.30
CA ASP A 285 -8.36 -18.26 -9.93
C ASP A 285 -8.54 -18.10 -11.44
N ALA A 286 -9.08 -16.96 -11.89
CA ALA A 286 -9.29 -16.64 -13.31
C ALA A 286 -8.01 -16.17 -14.04
N SER A 287 -6.89 -15.97 -13.32
CA SER A 287 -5.67 -15.40 -13.89
C SER A 287 -4.94 -16.34 -14.86
N GLY A 288 -5.08 -17.65 -14.68
CA GLY A 288 -4.28 -18.65 -15.38
C GLY A 288 -2.80 -18.67 -15.00
N LEU A 289 -2.39 -17.91 -13.99
CA LEU A 289 -1.01 -17.89 -13.49
C LEU A 289 -0.70 -19.16 -12.70
N ARG A 290 0.55 -19.61 -12.80
CA ARG A 290 0.98 -20.88 -12.23
C ARG A 290 0.99 -20.90 -10.70
N ASP A 291 1.44 -19.82 -10.10
CA ASP A 291 1.50 -19.66 -8.63
C ASP A 291 1.04 -18.27 -8.23
N VAL A 292 -0.05 -18.22 -7.48
CA VAL A 292 -0.64 -17.00 -6.91
C VAL A 292 -0.77 -17.11 -5.39
N SER A 293 -0.08 -18.06 -4.77
CA SER A 293 -0.21 -18.38 -3.35
C SER A 293 0.13 -17.19 -2.45
N ARG A 294 1.16 -16.40 -2.79
CA ARG A 294 1.58 -15.20 -2.06
C ARG A 294 0.53 -14.09 -2.13
N LEU A 295 -0.05 -13.85 -3.30
CA LEU A 295 -1.13 -12.88 -3.49
C LEU A 295 -2.38 -13.30 -2.72
N ARG A 296 -2.73 -14.59 -2.73
CA ARG A 296 -3.85 -15.14 -1.98
C ARG A 296 -3.67 -14.93 -0.48
N ALA A 297 -2.50 -15.25 0.05
CA ALA A 297 -2.17 -15.07 1.45
C ALA A 297 -2.12 -13.58 1.88
N LEU A 298 -1.70 -12.67 0.98
CA LEU A 298 -1.78 -11.23 1.23
C LEU A 298 -3.23 -10.73 1.29
N ALA A 299 -4.14 -11.28 0.47
CA ALA A 299 -5.56 -10.97 0.56
C ALA A 299 -6.15 -11.38 1.91
N ASP A 300 -5.83 -12.60 2.36
CA ASP A 300 -6.25 -13.10 3.66
C ASP A 300 -5.65 -12.26 4.81
N LEU A 301 -4.39 -11.86 4.69
CA LEU A 301 -3.73 -10.99 5.67
C LEU A 301 -4.43 -9.63 5.78
N VAL A 302 -4.80 -9.01 4.66
CA VAL A 302 -5.46 -7.69 4.65
C VAL A 302 -6.81 -7.75 5.36
N VAL A 303 -7.60 -8.79 5.10
CA VAL A 303 -8.96 -8.90 5.67
C VAL A 303 -8.94 -9.37 7.12
N ASN A 304 -8.00 -10.25 7.49
CA ASN A 304 -7.94 -10.83 8.84
C ASN A 304 -7.00 -10.08 9.80
N ARG A 305 -6.45 -8.92 9.41
CA ARG A 305 -5.57 -8.12 10.28
C ARG A 305 -6.30 -7.64 11.54
N LYS A 306 -5.56 -7.51 12.64
CA LYS A 306 -6.07 -7.06 13.94
C LYS A 306 -5.55 -5.68 14.34
N ASN A 307 -4.69 -5.11 13.53
CA ASN A 307 -4.06 -3.80 13.73
C ASN A 307 -3.56 -3.22 12.40
#